data_a259f7cf0856d5ad8b600baed31c0264
#
_entry.id   a259f7cf0856d5ad8b600baed31c0264
#
_cell.length_a   1.000
_cell.length_b   1.000
_cell.length_c   1.000
_cell.angle_alpha   90.00
_cell.angle_beta   90.00
_cell.angle_gamma   90.00
#
_symmetry.space_group_name_H-M   'P 1'
#
loop_
_entity.id
_entity.type
_entity.pdbx_description
1 polymer ?
#
loop_
_entity_poly.entity_id
_entity_poly.type
_entity_poly.pdbx_seq_one_letter_code
_entity_poly.pdbx_strand_id
1 'polypeptide(L)'
;MVCVLLVLTGLGANAAAADERVPMGGGAGIVISGDTMCTLTTIGTDAAGDLIGFTSAHCGGPGAQVAAEAAQNRGPVGTMVAGNDKLDYAVIKFDPAKVAPVASYNGFSIEGIGPDPAFGQIACKQGRTTGNSCGVTWGPGQDPGTIVMQVCGQPGDSGAPVTVNNLLVGMIHGAFSDNLPTCIIKYIPLHTPAVV
;
A
#
# COMPACT_ATOMS: atom_id res chain seq x y z
N MET A 1 -33.91 -64.55 6.79
CA MET A 1 -32.89 -63.66 7.42
C MET A 1 -32.16 -62.90 6.30
N VAL A 2 -32.52 -61.66 6.03
CA VAL A 2 -31.97 -60.84 4.96
C VAL A 2 -31.01 -59.84 5.63
N CYS A 3 -29.70 -59.96 5.35
CA CYS A 3 -28.70 -59.01 5.77
C CYS A 3 -28.70 -57.80 4.83
N VAL A 4 -29.07 -56.62 5.32
CA VAL A 4 -28.91 -55.35 4.61
C VAL A 4 -27.53 -54.78 4.94
N LEU A 5 -26.65 -54.74 3.93
CA LEU A 5 -25.40 -54.04 4.02
C LEU A 5 -25.62 -52.51 3.81
N LEU A 6 -25.44 -51.73 4.88
CA LEU A 6 -25.35 -50.28 4.80
C LEU A 6 -23.96 -49.89 4.28
N VAL A 7 -23.90 -49.38 3.05
CA VAL A 7 -22.72 -48.75 2.49
C VAL A 7 -22.72 -47.28 2.95
N LEU A 8 -21.86 -46.95 3.91
CA LEU A 8 -21.56 -45.57 4.30
C LEU A 8 -20.60 -44.94 3.25
N THR A 9 -21.20 -44.15 2.32
CA THR A 9 -20.40 -43.28 1.46
C THR A 9 -19.92 -42.08 2.27
N GLY A 10 -18.66 -42.09 2.70
CA GLY A 10 -18.01 -40.93 3.31
C GLY A 10 -17.87 -39.80 2.29
N LEU A 11 -18.64 -38.74 2.44
CA LEU A 11 -18.41 -37.47 1.77
C LEU A 11 -17.15 -36.86 2.38
N GLY A 12 -16.01 -37.05 1.70
CA GLY A 12 -14.78 -36.33 2.01
C GLY A 12 -14.97 -34.85 1.70
N ALA A 13 -15.20 -34.03 2.72
CA ALA A 13 -15.11 -32.60 2.59
C ALA A 13 -13.66 -32.23 2.26
N ASN A 14 -13.37 -31.89 1.01
CA ASN A 14 -12.15 -31.20 0.65
C ASN A 14 -12.16 -29.85 1.35
N ALA A 15 -11.53 -29.75 2.50
CA ALA A 15 -11.17 -28.46 3.07
C ALA A 15 -10.21 -27.80 2.07
N ALA A 16 -10.63 -26.74 1.42
CA ALA A 16 -9.74 -25.89 0.64
C ALA A 16 -8.59 -25.47 1.58
N ALA A 17 -7.35 -25.81 1.21
CA ALA A 17 -6.19 -25.33 1.98
C ALA A 17 -6.24 -23.80 1.99
N ALA A 18 -6.22 -23.21 3.19
CA ALA A 18 -6.15 -21.77 3.32
C ALA A 18 -4.89 -21.25 2.61
N ASP A 19 -5.01 -20.18 1.85
CA ASP A 19 -3.85 -19.55 1.20
C ASP A 19 -2.92 -19.04 2.32
N GLU A 20 -1.73 -19.63 2.41
CA GLU A 20 -0.74 -19.26 3.44
C GLU A 20 -0.04 -17.95 3.13
N ARG A 21 -0.24 -17.38 1.92
CA ARG A 21 0.36 -16.10 1.53
C ARG A 21 -0.24 -14.97 2.35
N VAL A 22 0.59 -13.95 2.62
CA VAL A 22 0.16 -12.77 3.35
C VAL A 22 -0.65 -11.87 2.43
N PRO A 23 -1.92 -11.54 2.72
CA PRO A 23 -2.68 -10.58 1.92
C PRO A 23 -2.08 -9.19 2.09
N MET A 24 -1.73 -8.53 0.99
CA MET A 24 -1.20 -7.18 0.96
C MET A 24 -1.87 -6.34 -0.13
N GLY A 25 -2.21 -5.10 0.22
CA GLY A 25 -2.83 -4.13 -0.66
C GLY A 25 -2.46 -2.71 -0.26
N GLY A 26 -2.98 -1.71 -0.97
CA GLY A 26 -2.75 -0.31 -0.62
C GLY A 26 -3.17 0.00 0.81
N GLY A 27 -2.30 0.61 1.58
CA GLY A 27 -2.50 0.87 3.00
C GLY A 27 -1.95 -0.21 3.95
N ALA A 28 -1.42 -1.32 3.42
CA ALA A 28 -0.77 -2.32 4.26
C ALA A 28 0.50 -1.76 4.92
N GLY A 29 0.67 -2.03 6.20
CA GLY A 29 1.91 -1.71 6.92
C GLY A 29 3.07 -2.58 6.46
N ILE A 30 4.21 -1.97 6.23
CA ILE A 30 5.47 -2.63 5.88
C ILE A 30 6.58 -2.24 6.85
N VAL A 31 7.47 -3.20 7.12
CA VAL A 31 8.66 -3.01 7.95
C VAL A 31 9.88 -3.22 7.05
N ILE A 32 10.72 -2.20 6.95
CA ILE A 32 11.88 -2.17 6.07
C ILE A 32 13.13 -2.29 6.91
N SER A 33 14.04 -3.20 6.54
CA SER A 33 15.29 -3.50 7.25
C SER A 33 15.12 -3.82 8.76
N GLY A 34 13.91 -4.19 9.17
CA GLY A 34 13.60 -4.65 10.52
C GLY A 34 13.10 -3.58 11.51
N ASP A 35 13.22 -2.30 11.21
CA ASP A 35 12.90 -1.20 12.14
C ASP A 35 12.11 -0.02 11.52
N THR A 36 12.29 0.27 10.25
CA THR A 36 11.62 1.40 9.60
C THR A 36 10.20 0.99 9.19
N MET A 37 9.22 1.68 9.75
CA MET A 37 7.80 1.43 9.47
C MET A 37 7.26 2.43 8.45
N CYS A 38 6.66 1.90 7.38
CA CYS A 38 6.02 2.66 6.31
C CYS A 38 4.75 1.97 5.82
N THR A 39 4.11 2.57 4.85
CA THR A 39 2.86 2.08 4.26
C THR A 39 3.08 1.70 2.79
N LEU A 40 2.49 0.59 2.35
CA LEU A 40 2.45 0.18 0.96
C LEU A 40 1.45 1.04 0.19
N THR A 41 1.88 1.68 -0.90
CA THR A 41 1.00 2.51 -1.74
C THR A 41 0.03 1.66 -2.54
N THR A 42 0.57 0.71 -3.27
CA THR A 42 -0.20 -0.22 -4.11
C THR A 42 0.65 -1.45 -4.41
N ILE A 43 0.03 -2.48 -4.94
CA ILE A 43 0.69 -3.71 -5.36
C ILE A 43 0.02 -4.22 -6.64
N GLY A 44 0.82 -4.75 -7.55
CA GLY A 44 0.34 -5.28 -8.83
C GLY A 44 1.45 -5.98 -9.59
N THR A 45 1.16 -6.37 -10.81
CA THR A 45 2.12 -7.06 -11.68
C THR A 45 2.60 -6.10 -12.75
N ASP A 46 3.90 -6.00 -12.93
CA ASP A 46 4.50 -5.21 -13.99
C ASP A 46 4.46 -5.91 -15.36
N ALA A 47 4.99 -5.25 -16.41
CA ALA A 47 5.02 -5.79 -17.75
C ALA A 47 5.92 -7.03 -17.91
N ALA A 48 6.85 -7.26 -16.99
CA ALA A 48 7.71 -8.45 -16.97
C ALA A 48 7.05 -9.64 -16.24
N GLY A 49 5.90 -9.41 -15.59
CA GLY A 49 5.20 -10.42 -14.79
C GLY A 49 5.66 -10.46 -13.33
N ASP A 50 6.52 -9.54 -12.90
CA ASP A 50 6.97 -9.46 -11.53
C ASP A 50 5.91 -8.82 -10.62
N LEU A 51 5.73 -9.36 -9.42
CA LEU A 51 4.86 -8.76 -8.41
C LEU A 51 5.60 -7.60 -7.75
N ILE A 52 5.15 -6.38 -8.03
CA ILE A 52 5.76 -5.14 -7.52
C ILE A 52 4.78 -4.32 -6.71
N GLY A 53 5.32 -3.46 -5.85
CA GLY A 53 4.57 -2.44 -5.13
C GLY A 53 5.39 -1.19 -4.93
N PHE A 54 4.75 -0.14 -4.41
CA PHE A 54 5.36 1.17 -4.21
C PHE A 54 5.28 1.62 -2.76
N THR A 55 6.26 2.41 -2.33
CA THR A 55 6.29 3.15 -1.06
C THR A 55 7.19 4.37 -1.22
N SER A 56 7.35 5.20 -0.18
CA SER A 56 8.27 6.32 -0.19
C SER A 56 9.75 5.88 -0.20
N ALA A 57 10.61 6.60 -0.94
CA ALA A 57 12.04 6.30 -1.02
C ALA A 57 12.75 6.54 0.31
N HIS A 58 12.35 7.55 1.09
CA HIS A 58 12.94 7.80 2.40
C HIS A 58 12.71 6.67 3.43
N CYS A 59 11.83 5.71 3.11
CA CYS A 59 11.63 4.51 3.93
C CYS A 59 12.78 3.51 3.83
N GLY A 60 13.56 3.53 2.74
CA GLY A 60 14.72 2.66 2.54
C GLY A 60 15.16 2.62 1.09
N GLY A 61 16.38 2.15 0.86
CA GLY A 61 17.01 2.08 -0.45
C GLY A 61 17.03 0.69 -1.08
N PRO A 62 17.50 0.59 -2.34
CA PRO A 62 17.66 -0.69 -3.02
C PRO A 62 18.47 -1.70 -2.19
N GLY A 63 18.00 -2.95 -2.13
CA GLY A 63 18.55 -4.02 -1.31
C GLY A 63 17.90 -4.16 0.07
N ALA A 64 17.15 -3.17 0.55
CA ALA A 64 16.46 -3.24 1.82
C ALA A 64 15.37 -4.34 1.80
N GLN A 65 15.36 -5.19 2.83
CA GLN A 65 14.38 -6.25 2.99
C GLN A 65 13.06 -5.67 3.50
N VAL A 66 11.95 -6.17 2.97
CA VAL A 66 10.60 -5.72 3.32
C VAL A 66 9.82 -6.87 3.92
N ALA A 67 9.31 -6.69 5.13
CA ALA A 67 8.38 -7.62 5.79
C ALA A 67 6.97 -7.00 5.84
N ALA A 68 5.94 -7.84 5.82
CA ALA A 68 4.59 -7.41 6.12
C ALA A 68 4.44 -7.16 7.62
N GLU A 69 3.95 -6.00 8.04
CA GLU A 69 3.76 -5.67 9.46
C GLU A 69 2.83 -6.68 10.16
N ALA A 70 1.76 -7.08 9.48
CA ALA A 70 0.79 -8.04 10.01
C ALA A 70 1.33 -9.47 10.16
N ALA A 71 2.52 -9.77 9.61
CA ALA A 71 3.09 -11.12 9.61
C ALA A 71 4.62 -11.10 9.69
N GLN A 72 5.20 -10.24 10.55
CA GLN A 72 6.66 -10.08 10.69
C GLN A 72 7.39 -11.37 11.04
N ASN A 73 6.73 -12.27 11.79
CA ASN A 73 7.27 -13.59 12.14
C ASN A 73 7.49 -14.52 10.92
N ARG A 74 6.95 -14.18 9.74
CA ARG A 74 7.19 -14.92 8.48
C ARG A 74 8.44 -14.45 7.74
N GLY A 75 9.13 -13.44 8.29
CA GLY A 75 10.33 -12.85 7.68
C GLY A 75 10.04 -11.98 6.45
N PRO A 76 11.07 -11.66 5.66
CA PRO A 76 10.91 -10.80 4.49
C PRO A 76 10.00 -11.43 3.43
N VAL A 77 9.13 -10.60 2.87
CA VAL A 77 8.20 -10.94 1.79
C VAL A 77 8.56 -10.26 0.47
N GLY A 78 9.54 -9.35 0.49
CA GLY A 78 10.03 -8.64 -0.68
C GLY A 78 11.33 -7.89 -0.40
N THR A 79 11.83 -7.22 -1.44
CA THR A 79 13.06 -6.41 -1.40
C THR A 79 12.85 -5.14 -2.20
N MET A 80 13.31 -4.01 -1.70
CA MET A 80 13.35 -2.75 -2.46
C MET A 80 14.37 -2.88 -3.59
N VAL A 81 13.95 -2.63 -4.83
CA VAL A 81 14.78 -2.86 -6.02
C VAL A 81 15.15 -1.58 -6.76
N ALA A 82 14.38 -0.52 -6.60
CA ALA A 82 14.62 0.79 -7.21
C ALA A 82 14.03 1.89 -6.34
N GLY A 83 14.43 3.12 -6.60
CA GLY A 83 13.88 4.31 -5.95
C GLY A 83 14.37 5.60 -6.60
N ASN A 84 13.69 6.69 -6.27
CA ASN A 84 14.05 8.03 -6.69
C ASN A 84 13.86 9.00 -5.51
N ASP A 85 14.95 9.43 -4.92
CA ASP A 85 14.94 10.31 -3.73
C ASP A 85 14.33 11.70 -4.01
N LYS A 86 14.46 12.20 -5.26
CA LYS A 86 13.90 13.51 -5.64
C LYS A 86 12.38 13.50 -5.72
N LEU A 87 11.83 12.37 -6.13
CA LEU A 87 10.39 12.14 -6.25
C LEU A 87 9.84 11.30 -5.10
N ASP A 88 10.70 10.92 -4.15
CA ASP A 88 10.40 10.15 -2.97
C ASP A 88 9.53 8.90 -3.23
N TYR A 89 9.82 8.15 -4.29
CA TYR A 89 9.19 6.84 -4.48
C TYR A 89 10.22 5.72 -4.53
N ALA A 90 9.82 4.54 -4.08
CA ALA A 90 10.59 3.32 -4.19
C ALA A 90 9.72 2.17 -4.69
N VAL A 91 10.36 1.23 -5.38
CA VAL A 91 9.76 0.01 -5.92
C VAL A 91 10.19 -1.17 -5.07
N ILE A 92 9.21 -1.95 -4.64
CA ILE A 92 9.41 -3.21 -3.91
C ILE A 92 9.08 -4.34 -4.88
N LYS A 93 9.98 -5.31 -5.02
CA LYS A 93 9.70 -6.58 -5.68
C LYS A 93 9.31 -7.60 -4.60
N PHE A 94 8.09 -8.11 -4.69
CA PHE A 94 7.56 -9.08 -3.75
C PHE A 94 7.77 -10.51 -4.22
N ASP A 95 7.84 -11.43 -3.27
CA ASP A 95 7.82 -12.87 -3.52
C ASP A 95 6.36 -13.34 -3.71
N PRO A 96 5.95 -13.76 -4.92
CA PRO A 96 4.57 -14.17 -5.18
C PRO A 96 4.18 -15.46 -4.44
N ALA A 97 5.16 -16.25 -3.95
CA ALA A 97 4.89 -17.40 -3.10
C ALA A 97 4.53 -17.01 -1.66
N LYS A 98 4.87 -15.79 -1.23
CA LYS A 98 4.64 -15.28 0.13
C LYS A 98 3.54 -14.25 0.23
N VAL A 99 3.22 -13.55 -0.86
CA VAL A 99 2.26 -12.43 -0.88
C VAL A 99 1.08 -12.75 -1.79
N ALA A 100 -0.12 -12.52 -1.28
CA ALA A 100 -1.36 -12.49 -2.05
C ALA A 100 -1.78 -11.03 -2.26
N PRO A 101 -1.66 -10.46 -3.47
CA PRO A 101 -2.09 -9.10 -3.74
C PRO A 101 -3.62 -8.99 -3.64
N VAL A 102 -4.11 -7.94 -2.98
CA VAL A 102 -5.53 -7.65 -2.83
C VAL A 102 -5.84 -6.22 -3.24
N ALA A 103 -6.93 -6.01 -3.97
CA ALA A 103 -7.39 -4.69 -4.38
C ALA A 103 -8.04 -3.90 -3.23
N SER A 104 -8.54 -4.60 -2.20
CA SER A 104 -9.11 -4.01 -0.99
C SER A 104 -8.36 -4.52 0.24
N TYR A 105 -7.85 -3.61 1.05
CA TYR A 105 -7.12 -3.91 2.28
C TYR A 105 -7.71 -3.09 3.43
N ASN A 106 -8.14 -3.76 4.51
CA ASN A 106 -8.79 -3.13 5.66
C ASN A 106 -9.95 -2.17 5.30
N GLY A 107 -10.74 -2.53 4.27
CA GLY A 107 -11.87 -1.72 3.81
C GLY A 107 -11.49 -0.54 2.91
N PHE A 108 -10.21 -0.34 2.61
CA PHE A 108 -9.75 0.64 1.64
C PHE A 108 -9.49 -0.04 0.29
N SER A 109 -10.14 0.44 -0.77
CA SER A 109 -10.07 -0.15 -2.10
C SER A 109 -9.38 0.80 -3.08
N ILE A 110 -8.58 0.21 -3.98
CA ILE A 110 -8.00 0.88 -5.14
C ILE A 110 -8.53 0.16 -6.37
N GLU A 111 -9.33 0.86 -7.18
CA GLU A 111 -10.01 0.31 -8.35
C GLU A 111 -9.31 0.67 -9.67
N GLY A 112 -8.34 1.58 -9.60
CA GLY A 112 -7.59 2.04 -10.78
C GLY A 112 -6.76 3.27 -10.45
N ILE A 113 -6.21 3.91 -11.51
CA ILE A 113 -5.45 5.15 -11.43
C ILE A 113 -6.35 6.30 -11.86
N GLY A 114 -6.37 7.37 -11.07
CA GLY A 114 -7.14 8.59 -11.32
C GLY A 114 -6.27 9.76 -11.75
N PRO A 115 -6.88 10.81 -12.33
CA PRO A 115 -6.20 12.06 -12.62
C PRO A 115 -5.85 12.81 -11.33
N ASP A 116 -4.92 13.77 -11.43
CA ASP A 116 -4.61 14.67 -10.33
C ASP A 116 -5.88 15.39 -9.85
N PRO A 117 -6.14 15.44 -8.54
CA PRO A 117 -7.35 16.06 -8.05
C PRO A 117 -7.30 17.59 -8.18
N ALA A 118 -8.46 18.17 -8.50
CA ALA A 118 -8.65 19.61 -8.51
C ALA A 118 -8.70 20.17 -7.08
N PHE A 119 -8.45 21.49 -6.94
CA PHE A 119 -8.66 22.23 -5.70
C PHE A 119 -10.09 22.02 -5.17
N GLY A 120 -10.21 21.76 -3.88
CA GLY A 120 -11.49 21.54 -3.22
C GLY A 120 -12.04 20.10 -3.33
N GLN A 121 -11.43 19.25 -4.11
CA GLN A 121 -11.81 17.83 -4.20
C GLN A 121 -11.47 17.08 -2.91
N ILE A 122 -12.35 16.17 -2.50
CA ILE A 122 -12.09 15.30 -1.35
C ILE A 122 -11.20 14.14 -1.80
N ALA A 123 -10.07 13.99 -1.14
CA ALA A 123 -9.18 12.85 -1.28
C ALA A 123 -9.09 12.09 0.05
N CYS A 124 -8.92 10.78 -0.02
CA CYS A 124 -8.78 9.90 1.13
C CYS A 124 -7.42 9.22 1.12
N LYS A 125 -6.84 8.98 2.29
CA LYS A 125 -5.62 8.18 2.44
C LYS A 125 -5.85 7.00 3.37
N GLN A 126 -5.05 5.96 3.21
CA GLN A 126 -4.99 4.81 4.12
C GLN A 126 -3.56 4.62 4.61
N GLY A 127 -3.26 5.12 5.80
CA GLY A 127 -1.95 4.95 6.44
C GLY A 127 -1.95 3.84 7.48
N ARG A 128 -0.82 3.16 7.64
CA ARG A 128 -0.67 2.12 8.66
C ARG A 128 -0.83 2.65 10.09
N THR A 129 -0.43 3.91 10.32
CA THR A 129 -0.44 4.53 11.66
C THR A 129 -1.78 5.18 11.98
N THR A 130 -2.30 6.01 11.07
CA THR A 130 -3.51 6.82 11.33
C THR A 130 -4.74 6.32 10.58
N GLY A 131 -4.66 5.18 9.90
CA GLY A 131 -5.79 4.55 9.22
C GLY A 131 -6.36 5.36 8.07
N ASN A 132 -7.66 5.13 7.80
CA ASN A 132 -8.41 5.83 6.77
C ASN A 132 -8.82 7.23 7.26
N SER A 133 -8.56 8.24 6.43
CA SER A 133 -9.05 9.59 6.63
C SER A 133 -9.14 10.35 5.32
N CYS A 134 -10.13 11.25 5.22
CA CYS A 134 -10.40 12.04 4.03
C CYS A 134 -10.36 13.52 4.34
N GLY A 135 -9.99 14.33 3.36
CA GLY A 135 -9.95 15.78 3.50
C GLY A 135 -9.86 16.49 2.16
N VAL A 136 -9.90 17.81 2.23
CA VAL A 136 -9.90 18.69 1.07
C VAL A 136 -8.50 18.77 0.46
N THR A 137 -8.39 18.65 -0.85
CA THR A 137 -7.18 18.95 -1.62
C THR A 137 -7.05 20.45 -1.85
N TRP A 138 -5.87 21.02 -1.52
CA TRP A 138 -5.62 22.47 -1.63
C TRP A 138 -4.78 22.86 -2.87
N GLY A 139 -4.29 21.90 -3.63
CA GLY A 139 -3.46 22.12 -4.83
C GLY A 139 -1.96 22.03 -4.55
N PRO A 140 -1.12 22.64 -5.40
CA PRO A 140 0.33 22.49 -5.35
C PRO A 140 0.92 22.86 -3.99
N GLY A 141 1.85 22.01 -3.52
CA GLY A 141 2.63 22.25 -2.32
C GLY A 141 3.83 23.17 -2.57
N GLN A 142 4.58 23.44 -1.50
CA GLN A 142 5.81 24.23 -1.59
C GLN A 142 6.95 23.45 -2.26
N ASP A 143 6.98 22.14 -2.06
CA ASP A 143 7.94 21.26 -2.72
C ASP A 143 7.47 20.99 -4.15
N PRO A 144 8.35 21.14 -5.15
CA PRO A 144 7.99 20.89 -6.54
C PRO A 144 7.41 19.48 -6.73
N GLY A 145 6.30 19.38 -7.46
CA GLY A 145 5.65 18.11 -7.76
C GLY A 145 4.84 17.51 -6.61
N THR A 146 4.56 18.26 -5.53
CA THR A 146 3.67 17.82 -4.45
C THR A 146 2.32 18.52 -4.49
N ILE A 147 1.30 17.84 -3.94
CA ILE A 147 -0.03 18.38 -3.69
C ILE A 147 -0.32 18.34 -2.19
N VAL A 148 -0.99 19.36 -1.67
CA VAL A 148 -1.36 19.50 -0.26
C VAL A 148 -2.80 19.10 -0.05
N MET A 149 -3.05 18.33 1.01
CA MET A 149 -4.39 17.99 1.46
C MET A 149 -4.56 18.16 2.97
N GLN A 150 -5.78 18.44 3.40
CA GLN A 150 -6.12 18.60 4.81
C GLN A 150 -6.51 17.27 5.43
N VAL A 151 -5.52 16.48 5.78
CA VAL A 151 -5.66 15.17 6.45
C VAL A 151 -4.54 15.03 7.46
N CYS A 152 -4.82 14.39 8.58
CA CYS A 152 -3.80 14.08 9.57
C CYS A 152 -2.94 12.90 9.14
N GLY A 153 -1.64 13.02 9.34
CA GLY A 153 -0.64 11.96 9.14
C GLY A 153 0.35 11.90 10.29
N GLN A 154 0.96 10.75 10.49
CA GLN A 154 2.01 10.53 11.49
C GLN A 154 3.14 9.67 10.90
N PRO A 155 4.32 9.62 11.54
CA PRO A 155 5.37 8.69 11.15
C PRO A 155 4.84 7.28 10.96
N GLY A 156 5.22 6.65 9.84
CA GLY A 156 4.69 5.37 9.39
C GLY A 156 3.62 5.48 8.30
N ASP A 157 2.94 6.62 8.14
CA ASP A 157 2.02 6.84 7.03
C ASP A 157 2.73 7.16 5.70
N SER A 158 4.06 7.33 5.71
CA SER A 158 4.88 7.48 4.50
C SER A 158 4.62 6.37 3.50
N GLY A 159 4.38 6.72 2.24
CA GLY A 159 3.98 5.80 1.19
C GLY A 159 2.49 5.45 1.16
N ALA A 160 1.68 5.93 2.11
CA ALA A 160 0.25 5.63 2.12
C ALA A 160 -0.45 6.08 0.84
N PRO A 161 -1.34 5.24 0.25
CA PRO A 161 -2.09 5.61 -0.95
C PRO A 161 -3.01 6.79 -0.69
N VAL A 162 -3.13 7.66 -1.68
CA VAL A 162 -4.13 8.73 -1.74
C VAL A 162 -5.08 8.43 -2.89
N THR A 163 -6.39 8.43 -2.61
CA THR A 163 -7.43 8.13 -3.61
C THR A 163 -8.47 9.22 -3.69
N VAL A 164 -9.05 9.36 -4.88
CA VAL A 164 -10.30 10.12 -5.11
C VAL A 164 -11.28 9.15 -5.76
N ASN A 165 -12.44 8.91 -5.14
CA ASN A 165 -13.44 7.94 -5.61
C ASN A 165 -12.85 6.53 -5.89
N ASN A 166 -12.01 6.02 -4.98
CA ASN A 166 -11.27 4.76 -5.08
C ASN A 166 -10.23 4.69 -6.21
N LEU A 167 -9.99 5.77 -6.92
CA LEU A 167 -8.91 5.85 -7.91
C LEU A 167 -7.65 6.39 -7.23
N LEU A 168 -6.55 5.67 -7.37
CA LEU A 168 -5.24 6.07 -6.85
C LEU A 168 -4.76 7.33 -7.58
N VAL A 169 -4.47 8.38 -6.83
CA VAL A 169 -4.01 9.67 -7.37
C VAL A 169 -2.62 10.07 -6.86
N GLY A 170 -2.10 9.39 -5.86
CA GLY A 170 -0.77 9.68 -5.31
C GLY A 170 -0.44 8.87 -4.07
N MET A 171 0.68 9.21 -3.44
CA MET A 171 1.13 8.61 -2.19
C MET A 171 1.65 9.67 -1.22
N ILE A 172 1.46 9.46 0.08
CA ILE A 172 1.90 10.37 1.13
C ILE A 172 3.43 10.48 1.14
N HIS A 173 3.90 11.73 1.04
CA HIS A 173 5.31 12.08 1.17
C HIS A 173 5.66 12.50 2.60
N GLY A 174 4.85 13.35 3.25
CA GLY A 174 5.13 13.82 4.61
C GLY A 174 4.22 14.95 5.07
N ALA A 175 4.55 15.53 6.23
CA ALA A 175 3.87 16.71 6.74
C ALA A 175 4.12 17.94 5.86
N PHE A 176 3.16 18.88 5.83
CA PHE A 176 3.33 20.16 5.11
C PHE A 176 4.43 21.01 5.74
N SER A 177 4.52 21.00 7.07
CA SER A 177 5.53 21.73 7.85
C SER A 177 5.69 21.06 9.22
N ASP A 178 6.91 20.99 9.72
CA ASP A 178 7.24 20.45 11.04
C ASP A 178 6.65 21.33 12.19
N ASN A 179 6.25 22.56 11.89
CA ASN A 179 5.74 23.54 12.85
C ASN A 179 4.20 23.69 12.81
N LEU A 180 3.49 22.96 11.97
CA LEU A 180 2.03 22.98 11.88
C LEU A 180 1.43 21.70 12.45
N PRO A 181 0.14 21.73 12.85
CA PRO A 181 -0.58 20.52 13.20
C PRO A 181 -0.43 19.48 12.09
N THR A 182 -0.21 18.22 12.48
CA THR A 182 0.01 17.07 11.57
C THR A 182 -1.19 16.73 10.69
N CYS A 183 -2.19 17.62 10.61
CA CYS A 183 -3.41 17.48 9.82
C CYS A 183 -3.38 18.23 8.49
N ILE A 184 -2.19 18.61 8.04
CA ILE A 184 -1.93 19.07 6.66
C ILE A 184 -0.73 18.28 6.16
N ILE A 185 -0.95 17.47 5.15
CA ILE A 185 0.09 16.59 4.59
C ILE A 185 0.30 16.88 3.11
N LYS A 186 1.48 16.50 2.63
CA LYS A 186 1.85 16.50 1.21
C LYS A 186 1.79 15.09 0.66
N TYR A 187 1.36 14.95 -0.58
CA TYR A 187 1.46 13.72 -1.32
C TYR A 187 2.05 13.98 -2.72
N ILE A 188 2.64 12.95 -3.29
CA ILE A 188 3.20 12.97 -4.64
C ILE A 188 2.13 12.43 -5.57
N PRO A 189 1.66 13.22 -6.57
CA PRO A 189 0.71 12.74 -7.56
C PRO A 189 1.38 11.76 -8.53
N LEU A 190 0.61 10.78 -9.00
CA LEU A 190 1.10 9.73 -9.91
C LEU A 190 1.47 10.25 -11.30
N HIS A 191 0.89 11.38 -11.72
CA HIS A 191 1.11 11.98 -13.05
C HIS A 191 2.31 12.92 -13.11
N THR A 192 3.12 13.00 -12.04
CA THR A 192 4.44 13.63 -12.14
C THR A 192 5.26 12.84 -13.18
N PRO A 193 5.86 13.47 -14.21
CA PRO A 193 6.42 12.80 -15.41
C PRO A 193 7.49 11.73 -15.17
N ALA A 194 7.82 11.41 -13.94
CA ALA A 194 8.83 10.43 -13.57
C ALA A 194 8.26 9.22 -12.78
N VAL A 195 6.95 9.08 -12.67
CA VAL A 195 6.29 7.96 -11.94
C VAL A 195 5.54 7.03 -12.90
N VAL A 196 5.71 7.21 -14.21
CA VAL A 196 5.17 6.32 -15.26
C VAL A 196 6.27 5.49 -15.87
#